data_740443976f55669b8fa0d356ecab4d67
#
_entry.id   740443976f55669b8fa0d356ecab4d67
#
_cell.length_a   1.000
_cell.length_b   1.000
_cell.length_c   1.000
_cell.angle_alpha   90.00
_cell.angle_beta   90.00
_cell.angle_gamma   90.00
#
_symmetry.space_group_name_H-M   'P 1'
#
loop_
_entity.id
_entity.type
_entity.pdbx_description
1 polymer ?
#
loop_
_entity_poly.entity_id
_entity_poly.type
_entity_poly.pdbx_seq_one_letter_code
_entity_poly.pdbx_strand_id
1 'polypeptide(L)'
;MKKLVYLLSLIVLLASCGNSSKISDSVTTQTDTLKYPDETHLKNIQQLTFGGDNAEAYWSYDGKYLVFQKTNPKDGINCDQIFIGKVPTKKGEKFNYKMVSTGKGRTTCAYFTKDGKHIIYASTHLGNTDCPPVPDRTKYGNKYIWPLYSSFDIFMADHDGNIVK
;
A
#
# COMPACT_ATOMS: atom_id res chain seq x y z
N MET A 1 37.97 -55.19 -48.21
CA MET A 1 38.74 -53.96 -48.37
C MET A 1 37.89 -52.79 -47.82
N LYS A 2 38.13 -52.43 -46.57
CA LYS A 2 37.33 -51.39 -45.88
C LYS A 2 38.20 -50.12 -45.81
N LYS A 3 37.76 -49.05 -46.45
CA LYS A 3 38.44 -47.76 -46.38
C LYS A 3 37.95 -47.05 -45.12
N LEU A 4 38.88 -46.75 -44.21
CA LEU A 4 38.67 -46.02 -43.00
C LEU A 4 38.81 -44.52 -43.32
N VAL A 5 37.75 -43.75 -43.18
CA VAL A 5 37.72 -42.32 -43.36
C VAL A 5 37.91 -41.66 -41.98
N TYR A 6 39.03 -40.99 -41.78
CA TYR A 6 39.26 -40.21 -40.57
C TYR A 6 38.61 -38.80 -40.76
N LEU A 7 37.62 -38.52 -39.95
CA LEU A 7 36.97 -37.23 -39.86
C LEU A 7 37.75 -36.38 -38.82
N LEU A 8 38.50 -35.39 -39.29
CA LEU A 8 39.18 -34.44 -38.41
C LEU A 8 38.15 -33.44 -37.89
N SER A 9 37.82 -33.52 -36.62
CA SER A 9 36.99 -32.55 -35.96
C SER A 9 37.80 -31.35 -35.50
N LEU A 10 37.66 -30.22 -36.19
CA LEU A 10 38.27 -28.95 -35.84
C LEU A 10 37.46 -28.32 -34.70
N ILE A 11 37.99 -28.38 -33.47
CA ILE A 11 37.38 -27.70 -32.32
C ILE A 11 37.82 -26.23 -32.36
N VAL A 12 36.91 -25.34 -32.74
CA VAL A 12 37.10 -23.90 -32.60
C VAL A 12 36.73 -23.49 -31.20
N LEU A 13 37.68 -23.19 -30.37
CA LEU A 13 37.52 -22.57 -29.06
C LEU A 13 37.18 -21.09 -29.25
N LEU A 14 35.89 -20.73 -29.19
CA LEU A 14 35.50 -19.35 -29.09
C LEU A 14 35.71 -18.91 -27.63
N ALA A 15 36.76 -18.18 -27.37
CA ALA A 15 36.95 -17.43 -26.15
C ALA A 15 35.95 -16.28 -26.12
N SER A 16 34.82 -16.49 -25.46
CA SER A 16 33.88 -15.44 -25.17
C SER A 16 34.43 -14.61 -24.03
N CYS A 17 34.98 -13.42 -24.32
CA CYS A 17 35.24 -12.38 -23.35
C CYS A 17 33.89 -11.89 -22.84
N GLY A 18 33.41 -12.48 -21.74
CA GLY A 18 32.26 -11.97 -21.02
C GLY A 18 32.58 -10.60 -20.41
N ASN A 19 32.14 -9.55 -21.07
CA ASN A 19 32.13 -8.21 -20.50
C ASN A 19 31.07 -8.19 -19.42
N SER A 20 31.49 -8.44 -18.17
CA SER A 20 30.63 -8.34 -17.00
C SER A 20 30.35 -6.86 -16.78
N SER A 21 29.33 -6.31 -17.48
CA SER A 21 28.78 -5.02 -17.14
C SER A 21 28.17 -5.15 -15.73
N LYS A 22 28.91 -4.63 -14.75
CA LYS A 22 28.35 -4.35 -13.43
C LYS A 22 27.17 -3.41 -13.65
N ILE A 23 25.97 -3.96 -13.57
CA ILE A 23 24.76 -3.16 -13.37
C ILE A 23 24.99 -2.51 -12.01
N SER A 24 25.40 -1.26 -12.06
CA SER A 24 25.36 -0.36 -10.92
C SER A 24 23.88 -0.15 -10.65
N ASP A 25 23.34 -0.91 -9.70
CA ASP A 25 22.06 -0.55 -9.06
C ASP A 25 22.28 0.84 -8.46
N SER A 26 21.96 1.86 -9.26
CA SER A 26 21.75 3.19 -8.74
C SER A 26 20.53 3.11 -7.81
N VAL A 27 20.79 2.84 -6.55
CA VAL A 27 19.86 3.13 -5.47
C VAL A 27 19.62 4.62 -5.55
N THR A 28 18.61 5.02 -6.30
CA THR A 28 18.11 6.38 -6.31
C THR A 28 17.65 6.66 -4.90
N THR A 29 18.47 7.37 -4.16
CA THR A 29 18.14 7.94 -2.86
C THR A 29 17.06 9.01 -3.09
N GLN A 30 15.81 8.59 -3.07
CA GLN A 30 14.61 9.44 -3.19
C GLN A 30 14.35 10.20 -1.88
N THR A 31 15.39 10.74 -1.25
CA THR A 31 15.28 11.25 0.11
C THR A 31 15.08 12.76 0.22
N ASP A 32 15.34 13.52 -0.83
CA ASP A 32 15.29 14.99 -0.70
C ASP A 32 14.12 15.66 -1.45
N THR A 33 13.38 14.92 -2.28
CA THR A 33 12.25 15.47 -3.04
C THR A 33 10.96 15.64 -2.22
N LEU A 34 10.89 15.04 -1.04
CA LEU A 34 9.72 15.10 -0.14
C LEU A 34 9.81 16.23 0.89
N LYS A 35 10.94 16.93 0.96
CA LYS A 35 11.19 18.00 1.93
C LYS A 35 11.37 19.32 1.19
N TYR A 36 10.65 20.35 1.64
CA TYR A 36 10.88 21.72 1.18
C TYR A 36 12.09 22.34 1.90
N PRO A 37 12.81 23.30 1.27
CA PRO A 37 14.02 23.91 1.85
C PRO A 37 13.84 24.48 3.26
N ASP A 38 12.67 25.05 3.54
CA ASP A 38 12.36 25.73 4.80
C ASP A 38 11.80 24.82 5.90
N GLU A 39 11.63 23.53 5.63
CA GLU A 39 11.12 22.55 6.62
C GLU A 39 12.25 22.07 7.54
N THR A 40 12.70 22.94 8.46
CA THR A 40 13.84 22.66 9.34
C THR A 40 13.57 21.60 10.40
N HIS A 41 12.31 21.38 10.75
CA HIS A 41 11.89 20.42 11.78
C HIS A 41 11.69 18.99 11.27
N LEU A 42 11.62 18.79 9.95
CA LEU A 42 11.38 17.46 9.34
C LEU A 42 12.71 16.81 8.96
N LYS A 43 12.89 15.56 9.36
CA LYS A 43 14.04 14.73 9.02
C LYS A 43 13.59 13.33 8.62
N ASN A 44 14.32 12.70 7.71
CA ASN A 44 14.09 11.31 7.29
C ASN A 44 12.65 11.05 6.81
N ILE A 45 12.11 11.99 6.03
CA ILE A 45 10.77 11.84 5.46
C ILE A 45 10.77 10.63 4.53
N GLN A 46 9.78 9.75 4.67
CA GLN A 46 9.59 8.60 3.81
C GLN A 46 8.14 8.49 3.39
N GLN A 47 7.91 8.37 2.09
CA GLN A 47 6.60 8.03 1.55
C GLN A 47 6.38 6.53 1.69
N LEU A 48 5.31 6.12 2.39
CA LEU A 48 5.00 4.71 2.66
C LEU A 48 4.02 4.10 1.66
N THR A 49 3.12 4.91 1.08
CA THR A 49 2.08 4.44 0.15
C THR A 49 2.17 5.18 -1.18
N PHE A 50 1.79 4.49 -2.26
CA PHE A 50 1.87 5.00 -3.62
C PHE A 50 0.54 4.73 -4.35
N GLY A 51 0.03 5.75 -5.02
CA GLY A 51 -1.22 5.69 -5.78
C GLY A 51 -2.48 5.70 -4.94
N GLY A 52 -3.56 6.23 -5.53
CA GLY A 52 -4.85 6.43 -4.86
C GLY A 52 -4.81 7.50 -3.78
N ASP A 53 -5.90 7.58 -3.03
CA ASP A 53 -6.02 8.43 -1.86
C ASP A 53 -5.74 7.60 -0.60
N ASN A 54 -4.87 8.11 0.27
CA ASN A 54 -4.52 7.46 1.53
C ASN A 54 -4.68 8.51 2.63
N ALA A 55 -5.43 8.21 3.69
CA ALA A 55 -5.77 9.17 4.72
C ALA A 55 -5.97 8.50 6.08
N GLU A 56 -6.18 9.31 7.11
CA GLU A 56 -6.54 8.89 8.47
C GLU A 56 -5.60 7.81 9.01
N ALA A 57 -4.28 8.05 8.90
CA ALA A 57 -3.28 7.11 9.39
C ALA A 57 -3.00 7.29 10.88
N TYR A 58 -3.16 6.24 11.66
CA TYR A 58 -2.93 6.23 13.11
C TYR A 58 -1.96 5.12 13.50
N TRP A 59 -1.09 5.44 14.46
CA TRP A 59 -0.13 4.50 15.01
C TRP A 59 -0.78 3.53 16.00
N SER A 60 -0.28 2.29 16.00
CA SER A 60 -0.51 1.38 17.13
C SER A 60 0.18 1.92 18.39
N TYR A 61 -0.34 1.55 19.58
CA TYR A 61 0.21 2.02 20.86
C TYR A 61 1.66 1.62 21.10
N ASP A 62 2.11 0.54 20.47
CA ASP A 62 3.52 0.10 20.52
C ASP A 62 4.40 0.70 19.41
N GLY A 63 3.84 1.56 18.57
CA GLY A 63 4.54 2.25 17.49
C GLY A 63 5.02 1.36 16.35
N LYS A 64 4.50 0.13 16.21
CA LYS A 64 4.98 -0.81 15.18
C LYS A 64 4.11 -0.88 13.94
N TYR A 65 2.85 -0.49 14.04
CA TYR A 65 1.88 -0.57 12.95
C TYR A 65 1.23 0.77 12.68
N LEU A 66 0.80 0.94 11.44
CA LEU A 66 -0.14 1.97 11.02
C LEU A 66 -1.43 1.30 10.57
N VAL A 67 -2.57 1.85 10.99
CA VAL A 67 -3.87 1.61 10.39
C VAL A 67 -4.26 2.86 9.61
N PHE A 68 -4.81 2.70 8.40
CA PHE A 68 -5.17 3.83 7.54
C PHE A 68 -6.27 3.45 6.56
N GLN A 69 -6.95 4.44 6.01
CA GLN A 69 -7.90 4.22 4.93
C GLN A 69 -7.25 4.49 3.57
N LYS A 70 -7.68 3.73 2.56
CA LYS A 70 -7.20 3.87 1.19
C LYS A 70 -8.34 3.66 0.19
N THR A 71 -8.35 4.51 -0.83
CA THR A 71 -9.12 4.34 -2.07
C THR A 71 -8.14 4.30 -3.24
N ASN A 72 -8.23 3.31 -4.11
CA ASN A 72 -7.48 3.28 -5.37
C ASN A 72 -8.24 2.48 -6.43
N PRO A 73 -9.02 3.13 -7.30
CA PRO A 73 -9.78 2.45 -8.35
C PRO A 73 -8.92 1.62 -9.29
N LYS A 74 -7.65 1.98 -9.49
CA LYS A 74 -6.71 1.19 -10.32
C LYS A 74 -6.39 -0.18 -9.72
N ASP A 75 -6.50 -0.29 -8.38
CA ASP A 75 -6.32 -1.56 -7.65
C ASP A 75 -7.67 -2.23 -7.35
N GLY A 76 -8.80 -1.75 -7.93
CA GLY A 76 -10.15 -2.25 -7.67
C GLY A 76 -10.76 -1.75 -6.36
N ILE A 77 -10.14 -0.81 -5.67
CA ILE A 77 -10.63 -0.25 -4.39
C ILE A 77 -11.39 1.04 -4.72
N ASN A 78 -12.69 0.92 -4.95
CA ASN A 78 -13.53 2.02 -5.48
C ASN A 78 -14.02 3.00 -4.41
N CYS A 79 -13.98 2.64 -3.13
CA CYS A 79 -14.19 3.53 -2.00
C CYS A 79 -13.33 3.12 -0.81
N ASP A 80 -13.25 4.01 0.18
CA ASP A 80 -12.34 3.83 1.31
C ASP A 80 -12.49 2.46 1.96
N GLN A 81 -11.36 1.77 2.10
CA GLN A 81 -11.22 0.54 2.86
C GLN A 81 -10.10 0.72 3.89
N ILE A 82 -10.15 -0.06 4.98
CA ILE A 82 -9.16 0.01 6.05
C ILE A 82 -8.04 -0.99 5.80
N PHE A 83 -6.83 -0.49 5.94
CA PHE A 83 -5.58 -1.26 5.80
C PHE A 83 -4.74 -1.16 7.05
N ILE A 84 -3.96 -2.20 7.32
CA ILE A 84 -2.96 -2.24 8.38
C ILE A 84 -1.62 -2.69 7.80
N GLY A 85 -0.53 -2.06 8.24
CA GLY A 85 0.81 -2.46 7.86
C GLY A 85 1.82 -2.26 8.98
N LYS A 86 2.82 -3.14 9.04
CA LYS A 86 3.96 -2.97 9.92
C LYS A 86 4.89 -1.92 9.34
N VAL A 87 5.20 -0.89 10.13
CA VAL A 87 6.04 0.22 9.67
C VAL A 87 7.48 -0.26 9.48
N PRO A 88 8.11 0.06 8.33
CA PRO A 88 9.51 -0.25 8.08
C PRO A 88 10.43 0.38 9.13
N THR A 89 11.39 -0.40 9.61
CA THR A 89 12.39 0.08 10.57
C THR A 89 13.71 0.43 9.92
N LYS A 90 13.91 0.01 8.67
CA LYS A 90 15.13 0.27 7.88
C LYS A 90 14.80 1.16 6.69
N LYS A 91 15.74 2.06 6.37
CA LYS A 91 15.64 2.91 5.16
C LYS A 91 15.55 2.04 3.90
N GLY A 92 14.56 2.35 3.03
CA GLY A 92 14.34 1.61 1.78
C GLY A 92 13.60 0.28 1.92
N GLU A 93 13.27 -0.14 3.14
CA GLU A 93 12.40 -1.29 3.34
C GLU A 93 10.98 -0.97 2.87
N LYS A 94 10.37 -1.89 2.12
CA LYS A 94 9.03 -1.72 1.60
C LYS A 94 7.99 -1.78 2.73
N PHE A 95 7.06 -0.83 2.74
CA PHE A 95 5.88 -0.89 3.61
C PHE A 95 4.87 -1.90 3.04
N ASN A 96 4.77 -3.05 3.68
CA ASN A 96 3.80 -4.08 3.32
C ASN A 96 2.55 -3.91 4.19
N TYR A 97 1.40 -3.80 3.55
CA TYR A 97 0.11 -3.63 4.22
C TYR A 97 -0.96 -4.52 3.57
N LYS A 98 -1.99 -4.82 4.33
CA LYS A 98 -3.14 -5.62 3.90
C LYS A 98 -4.45 -4.95 4.29
N MET A 99 -5.50 -5.23 3.54
CA MET A 99 -6.86 -4.82 3.89
C MET A 99 -7.34 -5.62 5.11
N VAL A 100 -7.98 -4.92 6.05
CA VAL A 100 -8.57 -5.50 7.27
C VAL A 100 -10.05 -5.14 7.42
N SER A 101 -10.60 -4.34 6.52
CA SER A 101 -12.04 -4.20 6.35
C SER A 101 -12.57 -5.26 5.38
N THR A 102 -13.89 -5.33 5.24
CA THR A 102 -14.55 -6.37 4.44
C THR A 102 -14.36 -6.27 2.94
N GLY A 103 -13.81 -5.15 2.44
CA GLY A 103 -13.78 -4.82 1.01
C GLY A 103 -15.16 -4.40 0.44
N LYS A 104 -16.19 -4.33 1.28
CA LYS A 104 -17.57 -4.00 0.90
C LYS A 104 -18.00 -2.70 1.57
N GLY A 105 -18.93 -1.97 0.91
CA GLY A 105 -19.38 -0.68 1.38
C GLY A 105 -18.25 0.34 1.45
N ARG A 106 -18.45 1.41 2.20
CA ARG A 106 -17.45 2.44 2.52
C ARG A 106 -17.05 2.33 3.97
N THR A 107 -15.76 2.45 4.24
CA THR A 107 -15.24 2.54 5.62
C THR A 107 -14.69 3.93 5.89
N THR A 108 -14.44 4.25 7.16
CA THR A 108 -13.72 5.46 7.56
C THR A 108 -13.14 5.32 8.96
N CYS A 109 -12.10 6.14 9.25
CA CYS A 109 -11.58 6.43 10.59
C CYS A 109 -11.32 5.17 11.44
N ALA A 110 -10.29 4.40 11.13
CA ALA A 110 -9.92 3.27 11.97
C ALA A 110 -8.95 3.70 13.09
N TYR A 111 -9.03 3.03 14.24
CA TYR A 111 -8.14 3.24 15.36
C TYR A 111 -7.83 1.94 16.09
N PHE A 112 -6.62 1.82 16.66
CA PHE A 112 -6.25 0.65 17.46
C PHE A 112 -6.93 0.67 18.83
N THR A 113 -7.34 -0.50 19.29
CA THR A 113 -7.70 -0.69 20.72
C THR A 113 -6.45 -0.60 21.58
N LYS A 114 -6.62 -0.20 22.85
CA LYS A 114 -5.51 0.00 23.80
C LYS A 114 -4.65 -1.26 24.01
N ASP A 115 -5.24 -2.44 23.92
CA ASP A 115 -4.54 -3.72 24.04
C ASP A 115 -3.73 -4.08 22.79
N GLY A 116 -3.86 -3.28 21.71
CA GLY A 116 -3.17 -3.48 20.45
C GLY A 116 -3.59 -4.70 19.65
N LYS A 117 -4.64 -5.42 20.07
CA LYS A 117 -5.09 -6.66 19.41
C LYS A 117 -6.14 -6.44 18.34
N HIS A 118 -6.87 -5.33 18.42
CA HIS A 118 -7.98 -5.04 17.53
C HIS A 118 -7.90 -3.62 16.99
N ILE A 119 -8.67 -3.38 15.96
CA ILE A 119 -8.98 -2.06 15.42
C ILE A 119 -10.49 -1.84 15.49
N ILE A 120 -10.90 -0.58 15.65
CA ILE A 120 -12.30 -0.15 15.51
C ILE A 120 -12.37 0.74 14.27
N TYR A 121 -13.45 0.59 13.49
CA TYR A 121 -13.68 1.43 12.31
C TYR A 121 -15.17 1.53 12.02
N ALA A 122 -15.57 2.58 11.28
CA ALA A 122 -16.93 2.71 10.79
C ALA A 122 -17.06 2.11 9.38
N SER A 123 -18.20 1.47 9.09
CA SER A 123 -18.49 0.90 7.78
C SER A 123 -19.98 0.88 7.46
N THR A 124 -20.30 0.96 6.16
CA THR A 124 -21.67 0.86 5.64
C THR A 124 -22.03 -0.53 5.12
N HIS A 125 -21.14 -1.52 5.22
CA HIS A 125 -21.25 -2.81 4.53
C HIS A 125 -22.47 -3.66 4.94
N LEU A 126 -23.02 -3.46 6.13
CA LEU A 126 -24.28 -4.12 6.53
C LEU A 126 -25.52 -3.51 5.84
N GLY A 127 -25.49 -2.22 5.56
CA GLY A 127 -26.59 -1.54 4.87
C GLY A 127 -26.57 -1.78 3.36
N ASN A 128 -25.38 -1.78 2.76
CA ASN A 128 -25.16 -2.13 1.35
C ASN A 128 -23.71 -2.55 1.15
N THR A 129 -23.49 -3.54 0.29
CA THR A 129 -22.14 -4.01 -0.09
C THR A 129 -21.46 -3.11 -1.10
N ASP A 130 -22.21 -2.29 -1.83
CA ASP A 130 -21.68 -1.35 -2.82
C ASP A 130 -21.17 -0.06 -2.15
N CYS A 131 -20.29 0.67 -2.86
CA CYS A 131 -19.90 2.00 -2.45
C CYS A 131 -21.13 2.94 -2.47
N PRO A 132 -21.45 3.60 -1.36
CA PRO A 132 -22.54 4.58 -1.36
C PRO A 132 -22.21 5.74 -2.33
N PRO A 133 -23.21 6.31 -3.01
CA PRO A 133 -23.01 7.37 -3.98
C PRO A 133 -22.41 8.61 -3.33
N VAL A 134 -21.40 9.20 -3.99
CA VAL A 134 -20.81 10.47 -3.56
C VAL A 134 -21.73 11.61 -4.02
N PRO A 135 -22.03 12.60 -3.15
CA PRO A 135 -22.83 13.75 -3.54
C PRO A 135 -22.19 14.55 -4.69
N ASP A 136 -23.01 14.97 -5.64
CA ASP A 136 -22.57 15.88 -6.69
C ASP A 136 -22.31 17.28 -6.10
N ARG A 137 -21.04 17.63 -5.96
CA ARG A 137 -20.59 18.89 -5.36
C ARG A 137 -21.03 20.12 -6.17
N THR A 138 -21.26 19.97 -7.49
CA THR A 138 -21.68 21.10 -8.33
C THR A 138 -23.01 21.68 -7.89
N LYS A 139 -23.91 20.84 -7.35
CA LYS A 139 -25.21 21.26 -6.79
C LYS A 139 -25.10 22.14 -5.54
N TYR A 140 -23.89 22.22 -4.97
CA TYR A 140 -23.63 22.95 -3.74
C TYR A 140 -22.56 24.04 -3.93
N GLY A 141 -22.39 24.52 -5.18
CA GLY A 141 -21.42 25.56 -5.52
C GLY A 141 -19.98 25.15 -5.28
N ASN A 142 -19.64 23.89 -5.55
CA ASN A 142 -18.31 23.29 -5.35
C ASN A 142 -17.81 23.34 -3.89
N LYS A 143 -18.70 23.52 -2.92
CA LYS A 143 -18.33 23.43 -1.50
C LYS A 143 -17.88 22.03 -1.16
N TYR A 144 -16.92 21.92 -0.26
CA TYR A 144 -16.53 20.64 0.29
C TYR A 144 -17.67 20.12 1.17
N ILE A 145 -18.24 18.99 0.80
CA ILE A 145 -19.34 18.35 1.51
C ILE A 145 -18.85 16.99 1.99
N TRP A 146 -19.08 16.71 3.25
CA TRP A 146 -18.85 15.40 3.84
C TRP A 146 -20.17 14.64 3.92
N PRO A 147 -20.37 13.58 3.13
CA PRO A 147 -21.61 12.83 3.17
C PRO A 147 -21.68 11.99 4.44
N LEU A 148 -22.81 12.06 5.10
CA LEU A 148 -23.17 11.18 6.22
C LEU A 148 -24.18 10.15 5.70
N TYR A 149 -23.85 8.87 5.87
CA TYR A 149 -24.74 7.78 5.51
C TYR A 149 -25.33 7.17 6.77
N SER A 150 -26.65 7.03 6.84
CA SER A 150 -27.35 6.43 7.99
C SER A 150 -27.03 4.94 8.21
N SER A 151 -26.40 4.32 7.20
CA SER A 151 -25.95 2.91 7.23
C SER A 151 -24.56 2.70 7.85
N PHE A 152 -23.91 3.75 8.35
CA PHE A 152 -22.66 3.55 9.09
C PHE A 152 -22.93 2.92 10.45
N ASP A 153 -22.20 1.84 10.72
CA ASP A 153 -22.07 1.18 12.01
C ASP A 153 -20.61 1.06 12.42
N ILE A 154 -20.38 0.81 13.69
CA ILE A 154 -19.02 0.63 14.27
C ILE A 154 -18.70 -0.85 14.37
N PHE A 155 -17.54 -1.22 13.84
CA PHE A 155 -17.03 -2.60 13.82
C PHE A 155 -15.71 -2.68 14.57
N MET A 156 -15.48 -3.85 15.16
CA MET A 156 -14.19 -4.24 15.71
C MET A 156 -13.68 -5.45 14.92
N ALA A 157 -12.43 -5.40 14.49
CA ALA A 157 -11.76 -6.51 13.82
C ALA A 157 -10.37 -6.76 14.41
N ASP A 158 -9.88 -7.98 14.28
CA ASP A 158 -8.48 -8.27 14.54
C ASP A 158 -7.56 -7.79 13.40
N HIS A 159 -6.26 -7.98 13.55
CA HIS A 159 -5.28 -7.58 12.53
C HIS A 159 -5.33 -8.43 11.25
N ASP A 160 -6.09 -9.51 11.24
CA ASP A 160 -6.33 -10.34 10.05
C ASP A 160 -7.62 -9.97 9.32
N GLY A 161 -8.40 -9.06 9.90
CA GLY A 161 -9.66 -8.58 9.32
C GLY A 161 -10.87 -9.41 9.73
N ASN A 162 -10.72 -10.33 10.71
CA ASN A 162 -11.87 -11.04 11.26
C ASN A 162 -12.68 -10.10 12.15
N ILE A 163 -13.94 -9.88 11.80
CA ILE A 163 -14.84 -9.06 12.60
C ILE A 163 -15.16 -9.83 13.89
N VAL A 164 -14.94 -9.18 15.01
CA VAL A 164 -15.19 -9.76 16.35
C VAL A 164 -16.39 -9.10 17.04
N LYS A 165 -16.83 -7.93 16.55
CA LYS A 165 -18.02 -7.21 17.01
C LYS A 165 -18.47 -6.17 15.98
#